data_dae7a8d5f499e8a3ea05ffb5575a1c0b
#
_entry.id   dae7a8d5f499e8a3ea05ffb5575a1c0b
#
_cell.length_a   1.000
_cell.length_b   1.000
_cell.length_c   1.000
_cell.angle_alpha   90.00
_cell.angle_beta   90.00
_cell.angle_gamma   90.00
#
_symmetry.space_group_name_H-M   'P 1'
#
loop_
_entity.id
_entity.type
_entity.pdbx_description
1 polymer ?
#
loop_
_entity_poly.entity_id
_entity_poly.type
_entity_poly.pdbx_seq_one_letter_code
_entity_poly.pdbx_strand_id
1 'polypeptide(L)'
;MTAKLPVADRSAAKPWGRLLLAREHAPFSCLGPSRDADGWRIRVFRPGAASVALETPGGPAAFVCRDPTGVFEWRGAALPADPYRLLVEAGGATRRCHDPYAFPPAATPHDLYLFSEGRNYQAYRLLGARIESRKGISGAGFRVWAPNAERVSVVGEFNHWDGRRHPLASLGASGVWE
;
A
#
# COMPACT_ATOMS: atom_id res chain seq x y z
N MET A 1 12.31 26.94 28.78
CA MET A 1 13.08 26.47 27.59
C MET A 1 12.39 25.22 27.07
N THR A 2 11.54 25.36 26.06
CA THR A 2 10.80 24.22 25.46
C THR A 2 11.70 23.59 24.41
N ALA A 3 12.23 22.42 24.69
CA ALA A 3 13.03 21.64 23.74
C ALA A 3 12.19 21.30 22.51
N LYS A 4 12.58 21.83 21.35
CA LYS A 4 11.99 21.55 20.05
C LYS A 4 12.45 20.16 19.65
N LEU A 5 11.55 19.16 19.80
CA LEU A 5 11.80 17.79 19.34
C LEU A 5 12.20 17.78 17.86
N PRO A 6 13.17 16.96 17.44
CA PRO A 6 13.60 16.88 16.05
C PRO A 6 12.46 16.42 15.15
N VAL A 7 12.43 16.91 13.91
CA VAL A 7 11.37 16.70 12.91
C VAL A 7 11.04 15.21 12.68
N ALA A 8 12.01 14.32 12.86
CA ALA A 8 11.84 12.87 12.75
C ALA A 8 10.85 12.28 13.77
N ASP A 9 10.77 12.84 14.97
CA ASP A 9 9.95 12.30 16.07
C ASP A 9 8.45 12.66 15.91
N ARG A 10 8.15 13.79 15.28
CA ARG A 10 6.76 14.18 14.96
C ARG A 10 6.12 13.34 13.87
N SER A 11 6.92 12.78 12.97
CA SER A 11 6.45 11.90 11.89
C SER A 11 6.10 10.51 12.41
N ALA A 12 6.84 10.00 13.41
CA ALA A 12 6.62 8.69 13.99
C ALA A 12 5.27 8.55 14.72
N ALA A 13 4.74 9.65 15.26
CA ALA A 13 3.46 9.67 15.96
C ALA A 13 2.22 9.61 15.04
N LYS A 14 2.38 9.80 13.73
CA LYS A 14 1.29 9.73 12.76
C LYS A 14 1.02 8.28 12.33
N PRO A 15 -0.21 7.92 11.95
CA PRO A 15 -0.55 6.58 11.46
C PRO A 15 0.31 6.09 10.29
N TRP A 16 0.92 7.00 9.53
CA TRP A 16 1.81 6.71 8.40
C TRP A 16 3.29 7.00 8.70
N GLY A 17 3.64 7.21 9.98
CA GLY A 17 5.00 7.56 10.37
C GLY A 17 6.02 6.49 9.98
N ARG A 18 5.69 5.20 10.20
CA ARG A 18 6.54 4.08 9.80
C ARG A 18 6.76 4.02 8.29
N LEU A 19 5.72 4.34 7.49
CA LEU A 19 5.81 4.41 6.04
C LEU A 19 6.82 5.47 5.59
N LEU A 20 6.75 6.68 6.14
CA LEU A 20 7.67 7.77 5.80
C LEU A 20 9.12 7.46 6.18
N LEU A 21 9.33 6.71 7.25
CA LEU A 21 10.65 6.22 7.68
C LEU A 21 11.13 4.99 6.91
N ALA A 22 10.35 4.52 5.93
CA ALA A 22 10.59 3.29 5.20
C ALA A 22 10.70 2.05 6.13
N ARG A 23 9.90 1.98 7.19
CA ARG A 23 9.87 0.88 8.18
C ARG A 23 8.50 0.19 8.26
N GLU A 24 7.65 0.42 7.24
CA GLU A 24 6.31 -0.17 7.22
C GLU A 24 6.37 -1.65 6.85
N HIS A 25 5.72 -2.49 7.64
CA HIS A 25 5.60 -3.94 7.44
C HIS A 25 4.14 -4.42 7.39
N ALA A 26 3.20 -3.53 7.71
CA ALA A 26 1.77 -3.78 7.66
C ALA A 26 1.05 -2.65 6.88
N PRO A 27 1.37 -2.46 5.58
CA PRO A 27 0.93 -1.29 4.81
C PRO A 27 -0.59 -1.15 4.75
N PHE A 28 -1.35 -2.25 4.80
CA PHE A 28 -2.81 -2.24 4.81
C PHE A 28 -3.41 -1.63 6.09
N SER A 29 -2.62 -1.44 7.14
CA SER A 29 -3.06 -0.73 8.34
C SER A 29 -3.11 0.79 8.15
N CYS A 30 -2.30 1.32 7.24
CA CYS A 30 -2.19 2.75 7.01
C CYS A 30 -2.53 3.19 5.59
N LEU A 31 -2.47 2.33 4.59
CA LEU A 31 -2.78 2.58 3.18
C LEU A 31 -3.99 1.77 2.71
N GLY A 32 -4.56 2.20 1.58
CA GLY A 32 -5.74 1.57 1.00
C GLY A 32 -7.05 1.96 1.66
N PRO A 33 -8.13 1.22 1.37
CA PRO A 33 -9.46 1.48 1.90
C PRO A 33 -9.58 0.92 3.32
N SER A 34 -10.17 1.68 4.21
CA SER A 34 -10.53 1.27 5.57
C SER A 34 -11.85 1.90 5.94
N ARG A 35 -12.57 1.28 6.89
CA ARG A 35 -13.84 1.79 7.40
C ARG A 35 -13.67 2.11 8.88
N ASP A 36 -14.16 3.28 9.28
CA ASP A 36 -14.26 3.72 10.67
C ASP A 36 -15.72 4.10 11.00
N ALA A 37 -15.95 4.69 12.18
CA ALA A 37 -17.30 5.11 12.61
C ALA A 37 -17.90 6.16 11.69
N ASP A 38 -17.08 6.98 11.05
CA ASP A 38 -17.49 8.09 10.20
C ASP A 38 -17.68 7.70 8.72
N GLY A 39 -17.41 6.42 8.37
CA GLY A 39 -17.57 5.91 7.02
C GLY A 39 -16.29 5.31 6.43
N TRP A 40 -16.14 5.43 5.10
CA TRP A 40 -14.98 4.94 4.38
C TRP A 40 -13.87 5.99 4.33
N ARG A 41 -12.64 5.51 4.46
CA ARG A 41 -11.41 6.26 4.28
C ARG A 41 -10.51 5.54 3.30
N ILE A 42 -9.96 6.25 2.32
CA ILE A 42 -8.88 5.74 1.45
C ILE A 42 -7.66 6.60 1.71
N ARG A 43 -6.54 5.98 2.02
CA ARG A 43 -5.27 6.68 2.16
C ARG A 43 -4.25 6.12 1.19
N VAL A 44 -3.54 7.02 0.49
CA VAL A 44 -2.55 6.67 -0.50
C VAL A 44 -1.27 7.45 -0.29
N PHE A 45 -0.14 6.85 -0.68
CA PHE A 45 1.16 7.50 -0.69
C PHE A 45 1.61 7.74 -2.14
N ARG A 46 1.63 9.01 -2.54
CA ARG A 46 1.96 9.46 -3.90
C ARG A 46 2.94 10.64 -3.83
N PRO A 47 4.22 10.38 -3.48
CA PRO A 47 5.24 11.44 -3.41
C PRO A 47 5.42 12.10 -4.78
N GLY A 48 5.49 13.43 -4.78
CA GLY A 48 5.61 14.24 -5.99
C GLY A 48 4.29 14.49 -6.75
N ALA A 49 3.16 13.95 -6.28
CA ALA A 49 1.86 14.31 -6.84
C ALA A 49 1.44 15.72 -6.41
N ALA A 50 0.97 16.52 -7.35
CA ALA A 50 0.35 17.81 -7.09
C ALA A 50 -1.08 17.62 -6.53
N SER A 51 -1.83 16.67 -7.08
CA SER A 51 -3.15 16.30 -6.61
C SER A 51 -3.44 14.81 -6.82
N VAL A 52 -4.39 14.29 -6.01
CA VAL A 52 -4.96 12.96 -6.16
C VAL A 52 -6.48 13.08 -6.07
N ALA A 53 -7.18 12.38 -6.95
CA ALA A 53 -8.64 12.28 -6.91
C ALA A 53 -9.10 10.84 -7.12
N LEU A 54 -10.25 10.51 -6.56
CA LEU A 54 -10.97 9.26 -6.79
C LEU A 54 -11.85 9.40 -8.02
N GLU A 55 -11.76 8.47 -8.96
CA GLU A 55 -12.66 8.44 -10.11
C GLU A 55 -14.05 7.98 -9.64
N THR A 56 -15.08 8.81 -9.88
CA THR A 56 -16.46 8.48 -9.54
C THR A 56 -17.39 8.74 -10.70
N PRO A 57 -18.59 8.12 -10.75
CA PRO A 57 -19.58 8.41 -11.78
C PRO A 57 -20.02 9.88 -11.85
N GLY A 58 -19.97 10.60 -10.72
CA GLY A 58 -20.30 12.03 -10.63
C GLY A 58 -19.13 12.97 -10.92
N GLY A 59 -17.97 12.43 -11.35
CA GLY A 59 -16.74 13.20 -11.57
C GLY A 59 -15.67 12.93 -10.50
N PRO A 60 -14.49 13.54 -10.63
CA PRO A 60 -13.38 13.32 -9.70
C PRO A 60 -13.68 13.83 -8.28
N ALA A 61 -13.49 12.97 -7.27
CA ALA A 61 -13.58 13.34 -5.87
C ALA A 61 -12.16 13.54 -5.29
N ALA A 62 -11.83 14.77 -4.91
CA ALA A 62 -10.49 15.16 -4.48
C ALA A 62 -10.10 14.52 -3.15
N PHE A 63 -8.82 14.13 -3.04
CA PHE A 63 -8.18 13.77 -1.78
C PHE A 63 -7.62 15.01 -1.09
N VAL A 64 -7.60 14.99 0.23
CA VAL A 64 -6.93 15.99 1.06
C VAL A 64 -5.48 15.57 1.27
N CYS A 65 -4.53 16.47 1.00
CA CYS A 65 -3.13 16.26 1.36
C CYS A 65 -2.97 16.31 2.89
N ARG A 66 -2.56 15.20 3.50
CA ARG A 66 -2.33 15.06 4.94
C ARG A 66 -0.88 15.28 5.34
N ASP A 67 0.02 15.08 4.39
CA ASP A 67 1.45 15.28 4.60
C ASP A 67 2.10 15.68 3.28
N PRO A 68 2.92 16.75 3.25
CA PRO A 68 3.55 17.26 2.03
C PRO A 68 4.54 16.27 1.39
N THR A 69 4.93 15.22 2.11
CA THR A 69 5.75 14.13 1.55
C THR A 69 4.97 13.22 0.59
N GLY A 70 3.65 13.44 0.44
CA GLY A 70 2.80 12.74 -0.53
C GLY A 70 1.77 11.81 0.08
N VAL A 71 1.35 12.03 1.33
CA VAL A 71 0.23 11.30 1.93
C VAL A 71 -1.07 12.04 1.64
N PHE A 72 -1.99 11.36 0.95
CA PHE A 72 -3.31 11.87 0.59
C PHE A 72 -4.40 10.99 1.19
N GLU A 73 -5.51 11.59 1.61
CA GLU A 73 -6.64 10.90 2.21
C GLU A 73 -7.96 11.40 1.63
N TRP A 74 -8.83 10.45 1.27
CA TRP A 74 -10.22 10.69 0.92
C TRP A 74 -11.15 10.08 1.97
N ARG A 75 -12.32 10.68 2.19
CA ARG A 75 -13.38 10.17 3.07
C ARG A 75 -14.73 10.26 2.38
N GLY A 76 -15.60 9.28 2.64
CA GLY A 76 -16.95 9.24 2.11
C GLY A 76 -17.83 8.18 2.76
N ALA A 77 -19.15 8.29 2.59
CA ALA A 77 -20.10 7.36 3.18
C ALA A 77 -19.99 5.93 2.57
N ALA A 78 -19.63 5.84 1.27
CA ALA A 78 -19.48 4.59 0.56
C ALA A 78 -18.29 4.65 -0.41
N LEU A 79 -17.70 3.51 -0.72
CA LEU A 79 -16.73 3.40 -1.82
C LEU A 79 -17.47 3.48 -3.15
N PRO A 80 -17.05 4.36 -4.10
CA PRO A 80 -17.70 4.49 -5.41
C PRO A 80 -17.51 3.27 -6.32
N ALA A 81 -16.43 2.51 -6.11
CA ALA A 81 -16.13 1.28 -6.84
C ALA A 81 -15.18 0.38 -6.04
N ASP A 82 -15.18 -0.92 -6.32
CA ASP A 82 -14.20 -1.87 -5.81
C ASP A 82 -13.79 -2.86 -6.94
N PRO A 83 -12.58 -2.77 -7.48
CA PRO A 83 -11.52 -1.83 -7.13
C PRO A 83 -11.75 -0.42 -7.69
N TYR A 84 -11.39 0.58 -6.90
CA TYR A 84 -11.47 1.98 -7.32
C TYR A 84 -10.27 2.39 -8.17
N ARG A 85 -10.43 3.52 -8.89
CA ARG A 85 -9.37 4.14 -9.67
C ARG A 85 -9.01 5.51 -9.11
N LEU A 86 -7.73 5.82 -9.21
CA LEU A 86 -7.15 7.10 -8.84
C LEU A 86 -6.77 7.88 -10.09
N LEU A 87 -6.99 9.19 -10.03
CA LEU A 87 -6.45 10.17 -10.94
C LEU A 87 -5.33 10.89 -10.19
N VAL A 88 -4.10 10.72 -10.63
CA VAL A 88 -2.90 11.27 -9.99
C VAL A 88 -2.29 12.29 -10.92
N GLU A 89 -2.23 13.54 -10.49
CA GLU A 89 -1.58 14.63 -11.22
C GLU A 89 -0.14 14.79 -10.71
N ALA A 90 0.82 14.64 -11.61
CA ALA A 90 2.23 14.81 -11.31
C ALA A 90 2.98 15.29 -12.55
N GLY A 91 3.88 16.28 -12.40
CA GLY A 91 4.66 16.82 -13.52
C GLY A 91 3.82 17.39 -14.66
N GLY A 92 2.64 17.95 -14.37
CA GLY A 92 1.72 18.51 -15.37
C GLY A 92 0.91 17.48 -16.16
N ALA A 93 1.01 16.19 -15.84
CA ALA A 93 0.25 15.12 -16.48
C ALA A 93 -0.66 14.40 -15.47
N THR A 94 -1.87 14.03 -15.90
CA THR A 94 -2.78 13.20 -15.10
C THR A 94 -2.68 11.74 -15.52
N ARG A 95 -2.37 10.88 -14.59
CA ARG A 95 -2.33 9.42 -14.78
C ARG A 95 -3.49 8.76 -14.07
N ARG A 96 -4.20 7.88 -14.80
CA ARG A 96 -5.21 6.98 -14.23
C ARG A 96 -4.54 5.68 -13.80
N CYS A 97 -4.76 5.24 -12.55
CA CYS A 97 -4.19 3.99 -12.03
C CYS A 97 -5.10 3.38 -10.95
N HIS A 98 -4.93 2.08 -10.69
CA HIS A 98 -5.47 1.45 -9.48
C HIS A 98 -4.52 1.66 -8.30
N ASP A 99 -5.08 1.61 -7.09
CA ASP A 99 -4.28 1.59 -5.87
C ASP A 99 -3.87 0.13 -5.57
N PRO A 100 -2.58 -0.19 -5.45
CA PRO A 100 -2.14 -1.53 -5.07
C PRO A 100 -2.78 -2.03 -3.77
N TYR A 101 -3.03 -1.13 -2.82
CA TYR A 101 -3.60 -1.47 -1.52
C TYR A 101 -5.13 -1.63 -1.51
N ALA A 102 -5.80 -1.49 -2.67
CA ALA A 102 -7.16 -1.97 -2.89
C ALA A 102 -7.25 -3.50 -3.07
N PHE A 103 -6.08 -4.17 -3.18
CA PHE A 103 -5.96 -5.61 -3.40
C PHE A 103 -5.23 -6.25 -2.21
N PRO A 104 -5.96 -6.76 -1.20
CA PRO A 104 -5.33 -7.40 -0.04
C PRO A 104 -4.51 -8.62 -0.44
N PRO A 105 -3.59 -9.10 0.42
CA PRO A 105 -2.81 -10.30 0.17
C PRO A 105 -3.68 -11.49 -0.25
N ALA A 106 -3.19 -12.28 -1.21
CA ALA A 106 -3.91 -13.44 -1.75
C ALA A 106 -3.37 -14.78 -1.27
N ALA A 107 -2.17 -14.80 -0.66
CA ALA A 107 -1.65 -16.02 -0.04
C ALA A 107 -2.61 -16.49 1.05
N THR A 108 -3.09 -17.73 0.91
CA THR A 108 -4.07 -18.26 1.87
C THR A 108 -3.40 -18.74 3.16
N PRO A 109 -4.10 -18.77 4.31
CA PRO A 109 -3.57 -19.35 5.53
C PRO A 109 -3.11 -20.80 5.34
N HIS A 110 -3.77 -21.55 4.47
CA HIS A 110 -3.39 -22.93 4.14
C HIS A 110 -2.05 -23.01 3.40
N ASP A 111 -1.83 -22.12 2.40
CA ASP A 111 -0.56 -22.07 1.67
C ASP A 111 0.60 -21.71 2.60
N LEU A 112 0.38 -20.74 3.49
CA LEU A 112 1.36 -20.30 4.47
C LEU A 112 1.67 -21.40 5.50
N TYR A 113 0.64 -22.14 5.95
CA TYR A 113 0.81 -23.29 6.84
C TYR A 113 1.65 -24.39 6.19
N LEU A 114 1.30 -24.83 4.97
CA LEU A 114 2.06 -25.85 4.24
C LEU A 114 3.50 -25.42 3.96
N PHE A 115 3.69 -24.12 3.72
CA PHE A 115 5.01 -23.56 3.51
C PHE A 115 5.87 -23.61 4.77
N SER A 116 5.31 -23.19 5.93
CA SER A 116 6.03 -23.21 7.21
C SER A 116 6.36 -24.61 7.70
N GLU A 117 5.53 -25.62 7.37
CA GLU A 117 5.77 -27.04 7.68
C GLU A 117 6.80 -27.69 6.72
N GLY A 118 7.32 -26.95 5.72
CA GLY A 118 8.18 -27.52 4.70
C GLY A 118 7.49 -28.52 3.75
N ARG A 119 6.16 -28.54 3.74
CA ARG A 119 5.33 -29.50 2.98
C ARG A 119 4.78 -28.91 1.68
N ASN A 120 5.08 -27.66 1.38
CA ASN A 120 4.69 -27.03 0.12
C ASN A 120 5.72 -27.37 -0.98
N TYR A 121 5.57 -28.53 -1.59
CA TYR A 121 6.44 -28.98 -2.69
C TYR A 121 6.37 -28.11 -3.95
N GLN A 122 5.40 -27.20 -4.01
CA GLN A 122 5.21 -26.24 -5.10
C GLN A 122 5.41 -24.80 -4.63
N ALA A 123 6.33 -24.57 -3.69
CA ALA A 123 6.66 -23.24 -3.15
C ALA A 123 6.97 -22.21 -4.25
N TYR A 124 7.49 -22.66 -5.40
CA TYR A 124 7.70 -21.82 -6.58
C TYR A 124 6.39 -21.26 -7.16
N ARG A 125 5.23 -21.84 -6.85
CA ARG A 125 3.91 -21.30 -7.22
C ARG A 125 3.42 -20.26 -6.23
N LEU A 126 3.86 -20.33 -4.98
CA LEU A 126 3.56 -19.35 -3.96
C LEU A 126 4.45 -18.12 -4.09
N LEU A 127 5.76 -18.32 -4.18
CA LEU A 127 6.78 -17.27 -4.15
C LEU A 127 7.10 -16.71 -5.55
N GLY A 128 7.74 -15.55 -5.57
CA GLY A 128 8.22 -14.86 -6.78
C GLY A 128 7.30 -13.75 -7.25
N ALA A 129 7.56 -13.24 -8.45
CA ALA A 129 6.76 -12.24 -9.14
C ALA A 129 5.86 -12.95 -10.18
N ARG A 130 4.57 -12.64 -10.19
CA ARG A 130 3.59 -13.26 -11.07
C ARG A 130 2.60 -12.25 -11.61
N ILE A 131 2.20 -12.45 -12.86
CA ILE A 131 1.03 -11.77 -13.40
C ILE A 131 -0.21 -12.48 -12.88
N GLU A 132 -1.07 -11.73 -12.21
CA GLU A 132 -2.29 -12.22 -11.58
C GLU A 132 -3.47 -11.33 -11.99
N SER A 133 -4.67 -11.93 -12.07
CA SER A 133 -5.91 -11.18 -12.22
C SER A 133 -6.67 -11.19 -10.88
N ARG A 134 -6.92 -10.02 -10.32
CA ARG A 134 -7.68 -9.83 -9.08
C ARG A 134 -8.81 -8.83 -9.31
N LYS A 135 -10.03 -9.17 -8.93
CA LYS A 135 -11.22 -8.32 -9.16
C LYS A 135 -11.35 -7.85 -10.61
N GLY A 136 -10.97 -8.72 -11.58
CA GLY A 136 -10.99 -8.41 -13.02
C GLY A 136 -9.87 -7.48 -13.51
N ILE A 137 -8.92 -7.11 -12.66
CA ILE A 137 -7.78 -6.27 -13.00
C ILE A 137 -6.52 -7.12 -13.07
N SER A 138 -5.80 -7.05 -14.20
CA SER A 138 -4.49 -7.68 -14.35
C SER A 138 -3.42 -6.83 -13.72
N GLY A 139 -2.53 -7.47 -12.96
CA GLY A 139 -1.43 -6.82 -12.26
C GLY A 139 -0.31 -7.79 -11.92
N ALA A 140 0.73 -7.32 -11.24
CA ALA A 140 1.81 -8.15 -10.74
C ALA A 140 1.70 -8.33 -9.23
N GLY A 141 1.67 -9.59 -8.77
CA GLY A 141 1.80 -9.97 -7.37
C GLY A 141 3.25 -10.36 -7.06
N PHE A 142 3.74 -9.92 -5.92
CA PHE A 142 5.11 -10.21 -5.46
C PHE A 142 5.05 -10.90 -4.11
N ARG A 143 5.69 -12.07 -4.00
CA ARG A 143 5.81 -12.80 -2.73
C ARG A 143 7.24 -13.25 -2.52
N VAL A 144 7.77 -12.98 -1.34
CA VAL A 144 9.13 -13.36 -0.98
C VAL A 144 9.16 -13.93 0.44
N TRP A 145 10.00 -14.93 0.66
CA TRP A 145 10.27 -15.42 2.00
C TRP A 145 11.49 -14.70 2.56
N ALA A 146 11.30 -13.94 3.60
CA ALA A 146 12.33 -13.15 4.28
C ALA A 146 12.03 -13.08 5.80
N PRO A 147 12.18 -14.19 6.53
CA PRO A 147 11.72 -14.30 7.92
C PRO A 147 12.43 -13.35 8.88
N ASN A 148 13.66 -12.94 8.56
CA ASN A 148 14.48 -12.05 9.41
C ASN A 148 14.41 -10.58 8.95
N ALA A 149 13.60 -10.26 7.94
CA ALA A 149 13.49 -8.90 7.44
C ALA A 149 12.60 -8.06 8.36
N GLU A 150 13.02 -6.85 8.68
CA GLU A 150 12.17 -5.85 9.35
C GLU A 150 11.15 -5.23 8.39
N ARG A 151 11.50 -5.17 7.10
CA ARG A 151 10.66 -4.67 6.01
C ARG A 151 11.09 -5.25 4.68
N VAL A 152 10.15 -5.34 3.76
CA VAL A 152 10.39 -5.69 2.35
C VAL A 152 9.60 -4.73 1.48
N SER A 153 10.16 -4.32 0.35
CA SER A 153 9.51 -3.43 -0.61
C SER A 153 9.86 -3.82 -2.04
N VAL A 154 8.91 -3.63 -2.95
CA VAL A 154 9.19 -3.73 -4.38
C VAL A 154 9.72 -2.39 -4.87
N VAL A 155 10.87 -2.43 -5.55
CA VAL A 155 11.53 -1.22 -6.09
C VAL A 155 11.90 -1.44 -7.56
N GLY A 156 11.92 -0.35 -8.30
CA GLY A 156 12.28 -0.33 -9.72
C GLY A 156 12.09 1.06 -10.32
N GLU A 157 12.32 1.20 -11.62
CA GLU A 157 12.14 2.48 -12.32
C GLU A 157 10.70 3.01 -12.22
N PHE A 158 9.70 2.11 -12.20
CA PHE A 158 8.28 2.47 -12.10
C PHE A 158 7.92 3.20 -10.80
N ASN A 159 8.75 3.13 -9.78
CA ASN A 159 8.55 3.83 -8.51
C ASN A 159 9.77 4.63 -8.06
N HIS A 160 10.70 4.92 -8.98
CA HIS A 160 11.93 5.67 -8.74
C HIS A 160 12.81 5.07 -7.63
N TRP A 161 12.79 3.74 -7.49
CA TRP A 161 13.54 2.99 -6.48
C TRP A 161 13.20 3.42 -5.03
N ASP A 162 12.04 4.06 -4.82
CA ASP A 162 11.57 4.49 -3.50
C ASP A 162 10.83 3.36 -2.80
N GLY A 163 11.50 2.68 -1.86
CA GLY A 163 10.93 1.58 -1.09
C GLY A 163 9.74 1.94 -0.18
N ARG A 164 9.38 3.22 -0.06
CA ARG A 164 8.19 3.66 0.67
C ARG A 164 6.92 3.52 -0.16
N ARG A 165 7.04 3.44 -1.50
CA ARG A 165 5.87 3.45 -2.41
C ARG A 165 5.15 2.12 -2.48
N HIS A 166 5.89 1.02 -2.38
CA HIS A 166 5.33 -0.35 -2.50
C HIS A 166 5.90 -1.27 -1.42
N PRO A 167 5.70 -0.95 -0.11
CA PRO A 167 6.02 -1.88 0.95
C PRO A 167 5.13 -3.12 0.86
N LEU A 168 5.70 -4.29 1.08
CA LEU A 168 4.98 -5.55 1.20
C LEU A 168 4.44 -5.73 2.62
N ALA A 169 3.33 -6.43 2.72
CA ALA A 169 2.78 -6.85 4.00
C ALA A 169 3.47 -8.12 4.50
N SER A 170 3.89 -8.11 5.76
CA SER A 170 4.29 -9.33 6.45
C SER A 170 3.08 -10.22 6.70
N LEU A 171 3.18 -11.49 6.34
CA LEU A 171 2.13 -12.50 6.54
C LEU A 171 2.39 -13.33 7.83
N GLY A 172 2.79 -12.62 8.87
CA GLY A 172 2.95 -13.18 10.22
C GLY A 172 4.13 -14.14 10.35
N ALA A 173 3.96 -15.20 11.15
CA ALA A 173 5.02 -16.14 11.52
C ALA A 173 5.56 -16.98 10.33
N SER A 174 4.91 -16.97 9.18
CA SER A 174 5.37 -17.69 7.99
C SER A 174 6.69 -17.14 7.43
N GLY A 175 7.03 -15.89 7.75
CA GLY A 175 8.15 -15.17 7.16
C GLY A 175 7.95 -14.78 5.69
N VAL A 176 6.76 -15.01 5.14
CA VAL A 176 6.39 -14.60 3.78
C VAL A 176 5.89 -13.17 3.79
N TRP A 177 6.24 -12.43 2.75
CA TRP A 177 5.81 -11.05 2.49
C TRP A 177 5.11 -10.99 1.14
N GLU A 178 4.00 -10.24 1.07
CA GLU A 178 3.21 -10.04 -0.15
C GLU A 178 2.87 -8.57 -0.39
#